data_13164c48dd860524d8cd1cd466b4ca7c
#
_entry.id   13164c48dd860524d8cd1cd466b4ca7c
#
_cell.length_a   1.000
_cell.length_b   1.000
_cell.length_c   1.000
_cell.angle_alpha   90.00
_cell.angle_beta   90.00
_cell.angle_gamma   90.00
#
_symmetry.space_group_name_H-M   'P 1'
#
loop_
_entity.id
_entity.type
_entity.pdbx_description
1 polymer ?
#
loop_
_entity_poly.entity_id
_entity_poly.type
_entity_poly.pdbx_seq_one_letter_code
_entity_poly.pdbx_strand_id
1 'polypeptide(L)'
;MKAFISNFQFIVLLLLVCLPSKADDTNKVTVGLTIDSTAVVAESQSFGRRIEGVVIHSGLDYMLLKFRETTKSGKWLQFKGEIGAYSIKDSKLLWTYPFDYRNSSAYCTKAGVGVAKGNKFTMLDANTGSVRWQGKFTPVQFDDSTNIVLGYSGPRSSKLSGYNMTTGQLLWTASMPHDKNWGWNHVIREDSVHWLVVADDLNRLNIQTGEVCAFDAKTGVSDVKGALLQGLVMAGAAVAGAMATGYAAYPVGVVGPNVINQLHSNVVQDDSLYYFADREQVVCLDKTMKTVWSYEFPSKTSAFSRLVCNDSTLYMFNLGFGLKNGRQRTKMGRPFIAAFDKRTGACQFMNMLSLKKDMVEDAVLNPEGAFMLFDDGLAYKHELDDSTVTVSPWDVKEHSQLRAIITQPVYAYYNLKSMFDVIATDGVHFPVITENGDIFMVDRELRISETFPAYSLYWPLCMVGDWMCVYSPTSRRQDIWLVSIQGIPEIQLTIPIRGVGIAGGKLFLNNDERLYYLPLD
;
A
#
# COMPACT_ATOMS: atom_id res chain seq x y z
N MET A 1 -22.19 -56.09 50.19
CA MET A 1 -20.76 -55.82 50.05
C MET A 1 -20.61 -54.58 49.19
N LYS A 2 -20.44 -53.42 49.87
CA LYS A 2 -20.33 -52.10 49.23
C LYS A 2 -18.87 -51.78 48.98
N ALA A 3 -18.49 -51.55 47.73
CA ALA A 3 -17.16 -51.09 47.40
C ALA A 3 -17.17 -49.57 47.26
N PHE A 4 -16.33 -48.89 48.03
CA PHE A 4 -16.01 -47.47 47.98
C PHE A 4 -15.19 -47.21 46.72
N ILE A 5 -15.64 -46.26 45.87
CA ILE A 5 -14.81 -45.70 44.82
C ILE A 5 -14.35 -44.30 45.29
N SER A 6 -13.07 -44.20 45.55
CA SER A 6 -12.36 -42.98 45.91
C SER A 6 -12.15 -42.13 44.65
N ASN A 7 -12.63 -40.90 44.70
CA ASN A 7 -12.34 -39.85 43.71
C ASN A 7 -10.88 -39.37 43.88
N PHE A 8 -10.05 -39.70 42.91
CA PHE A 8 -8.73 -39.09 42.76
C PHE A 8 -8.87 -37.92 41.77
N GLN A 9 -8.98 -36.71 42.29
CA GLN A 9 -8.82 -35.49 41.49
C GLN A 9 -7.34 -35.32 41.18
N PHE A 10 -6.95 -35.51 39.91
CA PHE A 10 -5.68 -35.09 39.37
C PHE A 10 -5.68 -33.58 39.19
N ILE A 11 -5.07 -32.85 40.11
CA ILE A 11 -4.69 -31.46 39.92
C ILE A 11 -3.45 -31.48 39.04
N VAL A 12 -3.62 -31.21 37.74
CA VAL A 12 -2.49 -30.93 36.86
C VAL A 12 -2.07 -29.49 37.13
N LEU A 13 -1.06 -29.37 37.99
CA LEU A 13 -0.35 -28.12 38.20
C LEU A 13 0.47 -27.83 36.94
N LEU A 14 -0.04 -27.00 36.04
CA LEU A 14 0.71 -26.46 34.90
C LEU A 14 1.78 -25.53 35.47
N LEU A 15 2.94 -26.07 35.76
CA LEU A 15 4.16 -25.30 35.97
C LEU A 15 4.48 -24.64 34.61
N LEU A 16 4.08 -23.39 34.46
CA LEU A 16 4.68 -22.48 33.50
C LEU A 16 6.16 -22.33 33.86
N VAL A 17 6.97 -23.20 33.29
CA VAL A 17 8.41 -23.01 33.27
C VAL A 17 8.63 -21.80 32.38
N CYS A 18 8.75 -20.63 32.97
CA CYS A 18 9.43 -19.49 32.34
C CYS A 18 10.86 -19.96 32.05
N LEU A 19 11.08 -20.52 30.87
CA LEU A 19 12.44 -20.66 30.37
C LEU A 19 13.02 -19.25 30.35
N PRO A 20 14.16 -19.00 31.01
CA PRO A 20 14.82 -17.71 30.89
C PRO A 20 15.08 -17.50 29.42
N SER A 21 14.50 -16.43 28.86
CA SER A 21 14.91 -15.97 27.55
C SER A 21 16.43 -15.82 27.62
N LYS A 22 17.14 -16.48 26.70
CA LYS A 22 18.57 -16.19 26.53
C LYS A 22 18.71 -14.67 26.50
N ALA A 23 19.56 -14.14 27.34
CA ALA A 23 19.82 -12.71 27.44
C ALA A 23 19.97 -12.14 26.03
N ASP A 24 19.18 -11.13 25.73
CA ASP A 24 19.25 -10.40 24.46
C ASP A 24 20.65 -9.76 24.43
N ASP A 25 21.52 -10.30 23.58
CA ASP A 25 22.89 -9.81 23.40
C ASP A 25 22.82 -8.55 22.52
N THR A 26 22.71 -7.38 23.16
CA THR A 26 22.81 -6.09 22.49
C THR A 26 24.27 -5.76 22.25
N ASN A 27 24.67 -5.80 20.98
CA ASN A 27 26.03 -5.48 20.55
C ASN A 27 26.01 -4.27 19.61
N LYS A 28 26.97 -3.38 19.76
CA LYS A 28 27.24 -2.32 18.79
C LYS A 28 27.90 -2.91 17.56
N VAL A 29 27.34 -2.63 16.38
CA VAL A 29 27.81 -3.17 15.11
C VAL A 29 27.85 -2.06 14.08
N THR A 30 28.92 -1.99 13.30
CA THR A 30 28.96 -1.11 12.14
C THR A 30 27.99 -1.65 11.08
N VAL A 31 27.00 -0.86 10.73
CA VAL A 31 25.96 -1.20 9.76
C VAL A 31 26.16 -0.53 8.41
N GLY A 32 27.01 0.48 8.34
CA GLY A 32 27.27 1.24 7.13
C GLY A 32 28.42 2.21 7.28
N LEU A 33 28.63 2.97 6.21
CA LEU A 33 29.59 4.06 6.15
C LEU A 33 28.88 5.31 5.62
N THR A 34 29.23 6.46 6.16
CA THR A 34 28.85 7.76 5.59
C THR A 34 29.67 8.03 4.31
N ILE A 35 29.34 9.09 3.58
CA ILE A 35 30.05 9.46 2.35
C ILE A 35 31.53 9.81 2.61
N ASP A 36 31.85 10.32 3.79
CA ASP A 36 33.23 10.59 4.25
C ASP A 36 33.90 9.37 4.89
N SER A 37 33.33 8.18 4.70
CA SER A 37 33.83 6.89 5.21
C SER A 37 33.79 6.77 6.74
N THR A 38 33.01 7.57 7.43
CA THR A 38 32.77 7.42 8.88
C THR A 38 31.86 6.21 9.14
N ALA A 39 32.22 5.39 10.11
CA ALA A 39 31.43 4.21 10.45
C ALA A 39 30.11 4.58 11.10
N VAL A 40 29.02 4.07 10.53
CA VAL A 40 27.66 4.16 11.11
C VAL A 40 27.45 2.95 12.01
N VAL A 41 27.31 3.22 13.30
CA VAL A 41 27.21 2.20 14.34
C VAL A 41 25.77 2.11 14.84
N ALA A 42 25.15 0.94 14.73
CA ALA A 42 23.84 0.64 15.29
C ALA A 42 23.96 -0.30 16.50
N GLU A 43 22.98 -0.23 17.38
CA GLU A 43 22.75 -1.31 18.33
C GLU A 43 22.08 -2.46 17.61
N SER A 44 22.46 -3.70 17.95
CA SER A 44 21.92 -4.90 17.33
C SER A 44 21.46 -5.91 18.35
N GLN A 45 20.34 -6.57 18.08
CA GLN A 45 19.73 -7.57 18.93
C GLN A 45 19.43 -8.86 18.17
N SER A 46 19.81 -10.01 18.72
CA SER A 46 19.49 -11.32 18.18
C SER A 46 18.44 -11.99 19.06
N PHE A 47 17.51 -12.68 18.43
CA PHE A 47 16.42 -13.41 19.13
C PHE A 47 16.60 -14.93 19.09
N GLY A 48 17.73 -15.43 18.58
CA GLY A 48 17.99 -16.86 18.43
C GLY A 48 17.08 -17.56 17.42
N ARG A 49 16.42 -16.80 16.56
CA ARG A 49 15.52 -17.26 15.51
C ARG A 49 15.48 -16.27 14.35
N ARG A 50 15.04 -16.77 13.19
CA ARG A 50 15.03 -15.98 11.96
C ARG A 50 13.96 -14.88 11.99
N ILE A 51 14.36 -13.65 11.69
CA ILE A 51 13.47 -12.51 11.50
C ILE A 51 13.15 -12.40 10.00
N GLU A 52 11.90 -12.64 9.61
CA GLU A 52 11.46 -12.44 8.23
C GLU A 52 11.25 -10.96 7.91
N GLY A 53 10.80 -10.18 8.87
CA GLY A 53 10.54 -8.76 8.69
C GLY A 53 9.97 -8.09 9.93
N VAL A 54 9.78 -6.79 9.82
CA VAL A 54 9.19 -5.94 10.85
C VAL A 54 7.92 -5.29 10.32
N VAL A 55 6.97 -5.01 11.22
CA VAL A 55 5.78 -4.20 10.93
C VAL A 55 5.80 -3.02 11.90
N ILE A 56 6.00 -1.85 11.35
CA ILE A 56 6.05 -0.60 12.09
C ILE A 56 4.81 0.22 11.76
N HIS A 57 4.20 0.83 12.75
CA HIS A 57 3.13 1.79 12.59
C HIS A 57 3.56 3.08 13.28
N SER A 58 3.52 4.20 12.55
CA SER A 58 3.91 5.51 13.09
C SER A 58 3.03 5.88 14.29
N GLY A 59 3.66 6.39 15.34
CA GLY A 59 2.96 6.84 16.56
C GLY A 59 2.59 5.73 17.54
N LEU A 60 3.11 4.51 17.40
CA LEU A 60 3.02 3.45 18.39
C LEU A 60 4.37 3.25 19.10
N ASP A 61 4.29 2.87 20.39
CA ASP A 61 5.47 2.55 21.20
C ASP A 61 5.96 1.11 21.01
N TYR A 62 5.35 0.37 20.10
CA TYR A 62 5.71 -1.00 19.77
C TYR A 62 5.65 -1.26 18.27
N MET A 63 6.36 -2.28 17.84
CA MET A 63 6.32 -2.84 16.49
C MET A 63 6.17 -4.35 16.53
N LEU A 64 5.84 -4.99 15.41
CA LEU A 64 5.81 -6.44 15.32
C LEU A 64 7.03 -6.96 14.58
N LEU A 65 7.66 -7.97 15.18
CA LEU A 65 8.66 -8.80 14.54
C LEU A 65 7.99 -10.07 14.00
N LYS A 66 8.30 -10.42 12.75
CA LYS A 66 7.84 -11.66 12.11
C LYS A 66 8.95 -12.70 12.21
N PHE A 67 8.68 -13.79 12.91
CA PHE A 67 9.61 -14.92 13.08
C PHE A 67 9.16 -16.09 12.22
N ARG A 68 10.00 -16.48 11.26
CA ARG A 68 9.64 -17.52 10.32
C ARG A 68 10.90 -18.25 9.84
N GLU A 69 10.98 -19.52 10.20
CA GLU A 69 12.11 -20.38 9.87
C GLU A 69 12.05 -20.88 8.42
N THR A 70 13.21 -21.31 7.92
CA THR A 70 13.28 -22.04 6.66
C THR A 70 12.81 -23.49 6.84
N THR A 71 12.37 -24.10 5.74
CA THR A 71 12.14 -25.56 5.70
C THR A 71 13.46 -26.32 5.87
N LYS A 72 13.39 -27.62 6.17
CA LYS A 72 14.58 -28.48 6.31
C LYS A 72 15.53 -28.42 5.09
N SER A 73 15.00 -28.16 3.91
CA SER A 73 15.81 -28.00 2.69
C SER A 73 16.52 -26.65 2.58
N GLY A 74 16.18 -25.68 3.43
CA GLY A 74 16.68 -24.30 3.35
C GLY A 74 16.11 -23.47 2.19
N LYS A 75 15.36 -24.10 1.25
CA LYS A 75 14.91 -23.45 0.02
C LYS A 75 13.65 -22.59 0.21
N TRP A 76 12.81 -22.91 1.17
CA TRP A 76 11.53 -22.27 1.38
C TRP A 76 11.34 -21.87 2.84
N LEU A 77 10.48 -20.86 3.06
CA LEU A 77 10.06 -20.49 4.40
C LEU A 77 8.90 -21.37 4.85
N GLN A 78 8.87 -21.73 6.14
CA GLN A 78 7.76 -22.46 6.72
C GLN A 78 6.50 -21.58 6.74
N PHE A 79 5.32 -22.18 6.63
CA PHE A 79 4.06 -21.44 6.75
C PHE A 79 3.69 -21.12 8.21
N LYS A 80 4.16 -21.92 9.14
CA LYS A 80 3.98 -21.70 10.58
C LYS A 80 5.18 -20.96 11.15
N GLY A 81 4.91 -20.03 12.03
CA GLY A 81 5.92 -19.26 12.76
C GLY A 81 5.27 -18.48 13.88
N GLU A 82 5.82 -17.35 14.22
CA GLU A 82 5.31 -16.47 15.28
C GLU A 82 5.41 -15.02 14.85
N ILE A 83 4.56 -14.19 15.44
CA ILE A 83 4.75 -12.73 15.51
C ILE A 83 5.12 -12.39 16.94
N GLY A 84 5.93 -11.35 17.13
CA GLY A 84 6.29 -10.87 18.46
C GLY A 84 6.13 -9.36 18.56
N ALA A 85 5.57 -8.86 19.65
CA ALA A 85 5.57 -7.44 19.92
C ALA A 85 6.90 -7.03 20.55
N TYR A 86 7.49 -5.98 20.02
CA TYR A 86 8.74 -5.41 20.45
C TYR A 86 8.52 -3.98 20.94
N SER A 87 8.88 -3.70 22.21
CA SER A 87 8.84 -2.35 22.76
C SER A 87 9.94 -1.49 22.15
N ILE A 88 9.56 -0.41 21.48
CA ILE A 88 10.49 0.55 20.87
C ILE A 88 11.24 1.31 21.96
N LYS A 89 10.55 1.68 23.04
CA LYS A 89 11.11 2.40 24.18
C LYS A 89 12.13 1.55 24.96
N ASP A 90 11.73 0.34 25.32
CA ASP A 90 12.55 -0.54 26.19
C ASP A 90 13.54 -1.39 25.41
N SER A 91 13.48 -1.35 24.08
CA SER A 91 14.31 -2.14 23.16
C SER A 91 14.29 -3.63 23.49
N LYS A 92 13.10 -4.20 23.75
CA LYS A 92 12.94 -5.61 24.14
C LYS A 92 11.71 -6.26 23.52
N LEU A 93 11.82 -7.58 23.29
CA LEU A 93 10.69 -8.41 22.90
C LEU A 93 9.77 -8.62 24.12
N LEU A 94 8.50 -8.22 24.00
CA LEU A 94 7.52 -8.32 25.08
C LEU A 94 6.90 -9.71 25.17
N TRP A 95 6.46 -10.25 24.04
CA TRP A 95 5.80 -11.55 23.91
C TRP A 95 5.87 -12.05 22.48
N THR A 96 5.52 -13.32 22.27
CA THR A 96 5.30 -13.91 20.95
C THR A 96 3.96 -14.62 20.88
N TYR A 97 3.42 -14.72 19.66
CA TYR A 97 2.12 -15.34 19.38
C TYR A 97 2.22 -16.24 18.14
N PRO A 98 1.70 -17.49 18.17
CA PRO A 98 1.72 -18.39 17.03
C PRO A 98 1.02 -17.78 15.81
N PHE A 99 1.65 -17.87 14.65
CA PHE A 99 1.16 -17.23 13.44
C PHE A 99 1.27 -18.16 12.22
N ASP A 100 0.18 -18.21 11.44
CA ASP A 100 0.12 -18.99 10.20
C ASP A 100 0.23 -18.05 9.00
N TYR A 101 1.43 -17.92 8.47
CA TYR A 101 1.77 -17.02 7.36
C TYR A 101 1.04 -17.31 6.05
N ARG A 102 0.34 -18.44 5.93
CA ARG A 102 -0.43 -18.79 4.73
C ARG A 102 -1.73 -18.00 4.62
N ASN A 103 -2.42 -17.81 5.74
CA ASN A 103 -3.79 -17.33 5.78
C ASN A 103 -4.08 -16.38 6.95
N SER A 104 -3.05 -15.83 7.58
CA SER A 104 -3.20 -14.85 8.66
C SER A 104 -2.53 -13.54 8.30
N SER A 105 -3.11 -12.46 8.82
CA SER A 105 -2.56 -11.09 8.76
C SER A 105 -2.48 -10.51 10.16
N ALA A 106 -1.48 -9.69 10.41
CA ALA A 106 -1.29 -9.00 11.69
C ALA A 106 -1.27 -7.48 11.47
N TYR A 107 -1.83 -6.75 12.41
CA TYR A 107 -2.04 -5.30 12.36
C TYR A 107 -1.62 -4.68 13.68
N CYS A 108 -0.87 -3.58 13.62
CA CYS A 108 -0.56 -2.74 14.76
C CYS A 108 -1.60 -1.64 14.89
N THR A 109 -2.18 -1.45 16.07
CA THR A 109 -3.14 -0.39 16.36
C THR A 109 -2.93 0.16 17.77
N LYS A 110 -3.45 1.35 18.06
CA LYS A 110 -3.43 1.88 19.44
C LYS A 110 -4.15 0.98 20.45
N ALA A 111 -5.16 0.24 20.00
CA ALA A 111 -5.93 -0.67 20.85
C ALA A 111 -5.20 -1.99 21.13
N GLY A 112 -4.16 -2.34 20.36
CA GLY A 112 -3.43 -3.58 20.50
C GLY A 112 -3.05 -4.20 19.15
N VAL A 113 -2.75 -5.50 19.15
CA VAL A 113 -2.36 -6.24 17.94
C VAL A 113 -3.55 -7.03 17.41
N GLY A 114 -4.03 -6.63 16.23
CA GLY A 114 -5.05 -7.38 15.51
C GLY A 114 -4.45 -8.57 14.76
N VAL A 115 -5.05 -9.75 14.89
CA VAL A 115 -4.68 -10.94 14.10
C VAL A 115 -5.93 -11.44 13.40
N ALA A 116 -5.91 -11.43 12.07
CA ALA A 116 -6.97 -11.99 11.25
C ALA A 116 -6.53 -13.34 10.66
N LYS A 117 -7.40 -14.36 10.74
CA LYS A 117 -7.21 -15.66 10.10
C LYS A 117 -8.51 -16.09 9.44
N GLY A 118 -8.57 -15.97 8.11
CA GLY A 118 -9.83 -16.11 7.39
C GLY A 118 -10.85 -15.07 7.87
N ASN A 119 -12.01 -15.52 8.33
CA ASN A 119 -13.04 -14.66 8.92
C ASN A 119 -13.00 -14.60 10.46
N LYS A 120 -11.95 -15.09 11.09
CA LYS A 120 -11.73 -14.97 12.53
C LYS A 120 -10.77 -13.82 12.79
N PHE A 121 -11.20 -12.85 13.56
CA PHE A 121 -10.38 -11.76 14.06
C PHE A 121 -10.11 -11.92 15.55
N THR A 122 -8.89 -11.64 15.99
CA THR A 122 -8.46 -11.68 17.39
C THR A 122 -7.72 -10.39 17.69
N MET A 123 -8.11 -9.69 18.73
CA MET A 123 -7.36 -8.55 19.28
C MET A 123 -6.53 -9.03 20.47
N LEU A 124 -5.24 -8.79 20.42
CA LEU A 124 -4.29 -9.08 21.49
C LEU A 124 -3.91 -7.79 22.22
N ASP A 125 -3.66 -7.91 23.49
CA ASP A 125 -3.05 -6.83 24.26
C ASP A 125 -1.60 -6.60 23.80
N ALA A 126 -1.25 -5.35 23.52
CA ALA A 126 0.05 -5.00 22.96
C ALA A 126 1.22 -5.29 23.94
N ASN A 127 0.98 -5.21 25.23
CA ASN A 127 2.03 -5.39 26.26
C ASN A 127 2.18 -6.85 26.70
N THR A 128 1.08 -7.62 26.72
CA THR A 128 1.08 -8.98 27.29
C THR A 128 0.86 -10.09 26.27
N GLY A 129 0.37 -9.78 25.07
CA GLY A 129 -0.02 -10.77 24.06
C GLY A 129 -1.27 -11.58 24.42
N SER A 130 -1.93 -11.26 25.53
CA SER A 130 -3.16 -11.92 25.92
C SER A 130 -4.33 -11.53 25.02
N VAL A 131 -5.26 -12.46 24.79
CA VAL A 131 -6.44 -12.19 23.99
C VAL A 131 -7.38 -11.25 24.74
N ARG A 132 -7.63 -10.05 24.20
CA ARG A 132 -8.62 -9.12 24.70
C ARG A 132 -10.04 -9.52 24.29
N TRP A 133 -10.22 -9.78 22.99
CA TRP A 133 -11.50 -10.22 22.44
C TRP A 133 -11.31 -10.92 21.09
N GLN A 134 -12.38 -11.55 20.59
CA GLN A 134 -12.43 -12.21 19.28
C GLN A 134 -13.76 -11.91 18.59
N GLY A 135 -13.72 -11.82 17.25
CA GLY A 135 -14.87 -11.64 16.39
C GLY A 135 -14.85 -12.52 15.15
N LYS A 136 -16.02 -12.64 14.50
CA LYS A 136 -16.15 -13.39 13.23
C LYS A 136 -16.38 -12.42 12.09
N PHE A 137 -15.30 -11.81 11.58
CA PHE A 137 -15.31 -10.94 10.41
C PHE A 137 -13.90 -10.88 9.80
N THR A 138 -13.84 -10.44 8.56
CA THR A 138 -12.57 -10.13 7.87
C THR A 138 -12.39 -8.62 7.95
N PRO A 139 -11.35 -8.12 8.64
CA PRO A 139 -11.11 -6.69 8.74
C PRO A 139 -10.72 -6.12 7.37
N VAL A 140 -11.18 -4.92 7.08
CA VAL A 140 -10.82 -4.18 5.86
C VAL A 140 -10.09 -2.89 6.18
N GLN A 141 -10.39 -2.26 7.33
CA GLN A 141 -9.74 -1.01 7.72
C GLN A 141 -9.74 -0.84 9.24
N PHE A 142 -8.71 -0.16 9.74
CA PHE A 142 -8.56 0.24 11.13
C PHE A 142 -8.48 1.75 11.21
N ASP A 143 -9.15 2.34 12.17
CA ASP A 143 -9.05 3.76 12.46
C ASP A 143 -8.75 4.01 13.93
N ASP A 144 -7.50 4.34 14.21
CA ASP A 144 -7.03 4.61 15.56
C ASP A 144 -7.56 5.92 16.14
N SER A 145 -8.06 6.84 15.30
CA SER A 145 -8.60 8.12 15.75
C SER A 145 -9.99 7.97 16.36
N THR A 146 -10.83 7.11 15.79
CA THR A 146 -12.17 6.81 16.31
C THR A 146 -12.22 5.50 17.11
N ASN A 147 -11.10 4.76 17.17
CA ASN A 147 -11.01 3.45 17.80
C ASN A 147 -11.99 2.42 17.19
N ILE A 148 -12.13 2.45 15.85
CA ILE A 148 -13.04 1.58 15.11
C ILE A 148 -12.27 0.68 14.15
N VAL A 149 -12.62 -0.60 14.12
CA VAL A 149 -12.24 -1.53 13.04
C VAL A 149 -13.46 -1.84 12.18
N LEU A 150 -13.29 -1.71 10.88
CA LEU A 150 -14.29 -2.02 9.87
C LEU A 150 -14.03 -3.41 9.30
N GLY A 151 -15.10 -4.17 9.06
CA GLY A 151 -14.94 -5.49 8.46
C GLY A 151 -16.23 -6.08 7.93
N TYR A 152 -16.08 -7.05 7.03
CA TYR A 152 -17.17 -7.82 6.47
C TYR A 152 -17.29 -9.18 7.15
N SER A 153 -18.50 -9.71 7.27
CA SER A 153 -18.73 -11.06 7.83
C SER A 153 -18.09 -12.19 7.00
N GLY A 154 -17.71 -11.90 5.77
CA GLY A 154 -17.00 -12.79 4.85
C GLY A 154 -16.70 -12.12 3.51
N PRO A 155 -15.87 -12.75 2.66
CA PRO A 155 -15.36 -12.14 1.42
C PRO A 155 -16.42 -11.86 0.35
N ARG A 156 -17.64 -12.37 0.52
CA ARG A 156 -18.77 -12.14 -0.39
C ARG A 156 -19.92 -11.38 0.27
N SER A 157 -19.71 -10.91 1.49
CA SER A 157 -20.74 -10.17 2.22
C SER A 157 -20.81 -8.73 1.71
N SER A 158 -22.03 -8.22 1.51
CA SER A 158 -22.27 -6.79 1.31
C SER A 158 -22.49 -6.04 2.63
N LYS A 159 -22.48 -6.74 3.77
CA LYS A 159 -22.70 -6.14 5.08
C LYS A 159 -21.37 -5.76 5.71
N LEU A 160 -21.08 -4.47 5.72
CA LEU A 160 -19.99 -3.86 6.46
C LEU A 160 -20.43 -3.62 7.90
N SER A 161 -19.53 -3.88 8.84
CA SER A 161 -19.76 -3.62 10.26
C SER A 161 -18.61 -2.85 10.87
N GLY A 162 -18.92 -1.94 11.78
CA GLY A 162 -17.98 -1.24 12.63
C GLY A 162 -17.96 -1.85 14.03
N TYR A 163 -16.75 -2.11 14.55
CA TYR A 163 -16.54 -2.63 15.89
C TYR A 163 -15.61 -1.71 16.67
N ASN A 164 -15.87 -1.52 17.95
CA ASN A 164 -14.93 -0.87 18.84
C ASN A 164 -13.68 -1.72 18.99
N MET A 165 -12.50 -1.17 18.65
CA MET A 165 -11.25 -1.93 18.65
C MET A 165 -10.81 -2.40 20.04
N THR A 166 -11.11 -1.61 21.07
CA THR A 166 -10.71 -1.94 22.46
C THR A 166 -11.56 -3.05 23.05
N THR A 167 -12.88 -3.02 22.80
CA THR A 167 -13.85 -3.92 23.48
C THR A 167 -14.38 -5.04 22.60
N GLY A 168 -14.28 -4.91 21.27
CA GLY A 168 -14.89 -5.82 20.31
C GLY A 168 -16.41 -5.65 20.16
N GLN A 169 -17.00 -4.65 20.79
CA GLN A 169 -18.44 -4.37 20.68
C GLN A 169 -18.80 -3.99 19.24
N LEU A 170 -19.83 -4.64 18.70
CA LEU A 170 -20.45 -4.22 17.45
C LEU A 170 -21.15 -2.87 17.67
N LEU A 171 -20.76 -1.88 16.87
CA LEU A 171 -21.34 -0.53 16.94
C LEU A 171 -22.50 -0.38 15.96
N TRP A 172 -22.30 -0.85 14.73
CA TRP A 172 -23.29 -0.75 13.65
C TRP A 172 -23.03 -1.78 12.56
N THR A 173 -24.04 -1.97 11.69
CA THR A 173 -23.94 -2.76 10.46
C THR A 173 -24.69 -2.03 9.34
N ALA A 174 -24.06 -1.87 8.19
CA ALA A 174 -24.62 -1.21 7.02
C ALA A 174 -24.49 -2.08 5.77
N SER A 175 -25.33 -1.83 4.77
CA SER A 175 -25.17 -2.40 3.45
C SER A 175 -24.21 -1.54 2.65
N MET A 176 -23.05 -2.10 2.30
CA MET A 176 -22.05 -1.47 1.46
C MET A 176 -21.43 -2.55 0.58
N PRO A 177 -21.95 -2.77 -0.63
CA PRO A 177 -21.37 -3.72 -1.57
C PRO A 177 -19.91 -3.37 -1.86
N HIS A 178 -19.11 -4.37 -2.08
CA HIS A 178 -17.74 -4.21 -2.54
C HIS A 178 -17.48 -5.16 -3.70
N ASP A 179 -16.50 -4.84 -4.52
CA ASP A 179 -16.06 -5.75 -5.57
C ASP A 179 -15.65 -7.09 -4.94
N LYS A 180 -16.37 -8.14 -5.31
CA LYS A 180 -16.21 -9.51 -4.77
C LYS A 180 -14.80 -10.04 -4.93
N ASN A 181 -14.01 -9.45 -5.81
CA ASN A 181 -12.66 -9.87 -6.11
C ASN A 181 -11.58 -8.99 -5.49
N TRP A 182 -11.90 -7.75 -5.09
CA TRP A 182 -10.89 -6.73 -4.76
C TRP A 182 -11.07 -6.07 -3.40
N GLY A 183 -12.26 -6.11 -2.81
CA GLY A 183 -12.58 -5.30 -1.63
C GLY A 183 -12.71 -3.81 -2.00
N TRP A 184 -11.95 -2.96 -1.34
CA TRP A 184 -11.94 -1.52 -1.60
C TRP A 184 -10.77 -1.14 -2.51
N ASN A 185 -11.07 -0.37 -3.57
CA ASN A 185 -10.05 0.08 -4.51
C ASN A 185 -9.31 1.32 -4.00
N HIS A 186 -10.02 2.21 -3.32
CA HIS A 186 -9.45 3.45 -2.80
C HIS A 186 -10.22 3.95 -1.58
N VAL A 187 -9.51 4.58 -0.63
CA VAL A 187 -10.10 5.17 0.58
C VAL A 187 -9.50 6.55 0.78
N ILE A 188 -10.36 7.54 0.92
CA ILE A 188 -9.98 8.91 1.23
C ILE A 188 -10.69 9.31 2.52
N ARG A 189 -9.96 9.82 3.49
CA ARG A 189 -10.55 10.43 4.67
C ARG A 189 -10.99 11.84 4.32
N GLU A 190 -12.28 12.09 4.33
CA GLU A 190 -12.84 13.41 4.11
C GLU A 190 -12.65 14.29 5.36
N ASP A 191 -13.00 13.72 6.51
CA ASP A 191 -12.82 14.32 7.83
C ASP A 191 -12.59 13.24 8.90
N SER A 192 -12.75 13.58 10.16
CA SER A 192 -12.54 12.65 11.29
C SER A 192 -13.50 11.47 11.32
N VAL A 193 -14.66 11.55 10.64
CA VAL A 193 -15.71 10.53 10.69
C VAL A 193 -16.23 10.10 9.33
N HIS A 194 -16.02 10.89 8.27
CA HIS A 194 -16.49 10.57 6.92
C HIS A 194 -15.35 10.11 6.03
N TRP A 195 -15.58 9.01 5.35
CA TRP A 195 -14.66 8.44 4.39
C TRP A 195 -15.32 8.27 3.04
N LEU A 196 -14.58 8.59 1.99
CA LEU A 196 -14.94 8.24 0.63
C LEU A 196 -14.27 6.91 0.28
N VAL A 197 -15.07 5.96 -0.13
CA VAL A 197 -14.61 4.60 -0.44
C VAL A 197 -15.03 4.23 -1.85
N VAL A 198 -14.07 4.02 -2.71
CA VAL A 198 -14.28 3.41 -4.03
C VAL A 198 -14.20 1.90 -3.86
N ALA A 199 -15.33 1.25 -3.98
CA ALA A 199 -15.47 -0.20 -3.90
C ALA A 199 -16.08 -0.72 -5.21
N ASP A 200 -17.27 -1.36 -5.16
CA ASP A 200 -18.10 -1.59 -6.36
C ASP A 200 -18.67 -0.24 -6.83
N ASP A 201 -19.10 0.55 -5.86
CA ASP A 201 -19.62 1.91 -6.01
C ASP A 201 -18.66 2.95 -5.41
N LEU A 202 -18.93 4.24 -5.65
CA LEU A 202 -18.36 5.32 -4.86
C LEU A 202 -19.27 5.58 -3.65
N ASN A 203 -18.74 5.34 -2.46
CA ASN A 203 -19.48 5.43 -1.21
C ASN A 203 -18.93 6.54 -0.32
N ARG A 204 -19.82 7.30 0.33
CA ARG A 204 -19.51 8.15 1.46
C ARG A 204 -20.01 7.47 2.71
N LEU A 205 -19.09 7.06 3.57
CA LEU A 205 -19.34 6.29 4.79
C LEU A 205 -19.08 7.15 6.01
N ASN A 206 -20.06 7.27 6.92
CA ASN A 206 -19.81 7.73 8.28
C ASN A 206 -19.35 6.53 9.11
N ILE A 207 -18.08 6.50 9.52
CA ILE A 207 -17.51 5.36 10.24
C ILE A 207 -18.00 5.19 11.67
N GLN A 208 -18.57 6.24 12.29
CA GLN A 208 -19.12 6.17 13.64
C GLN A 208 -20.55 5.64 13.66
N THR A 209 -21.37 6.02 12.68
CA THR A 209 -22.80 5.66 12.64
C THR A 209 -23.12 4.51 11.69
N GLY A 210 -22.26 4.27 10.71
CA GLY A 210 -22.51 3.31 9.64
C GLY A 210 -23.45 3.85 8.54
N GLU A 211 -23.75 5.14 8.52
CA GLU A 211 -24.51 5.75 7.43
C GLU A 211 -23.69 5.70 6.14
N VAL A 212 -24.32 5.20 5.06
CA VAL A 212 -23.69 5.07 3.74
C VAL A 212 -24.57 5.79 2.72
N CYS A 213 -23.97 6.74 2.00
CA CYS A 213 -24.51 7.30 0.78
C CYS A 213 -23.67 6.77 -0.39
N ALA A 214 -24.30 6.29 -1.47
CA ALA A 214 -23.60 5.64 -2.57
C ALA A 214 -24.01 6.23 -3.92
N PHE A 215 -23.02 6.31 -4.82
CA PHE A 215 -23.20 6.54 -6.25
C PHE A 215 -22.85 5.25 -6.99
N ASP A 216 -23.79 4.73 -7.82
CA ASP A 216 -23.61 3.52 -8.63
C ASP A 216 -22.57 3.78 -9.73
N ALA A 217 -21.34 3.39 -9.50
CA ALA A 217 -20.20 3.61 -10.38
C ALA A 217 -19.85 2.35 -11.18
N LYS A 218 -19.35 2.53 -12.40
CA LYS A 218 -18.91 1.43 -13.28
C LYS A 218 -17.39 1.25 -13.22
N THR A 219 -16.90 0.76 -12.07
CA THR A 219 -15.47 0.68 -11.74
C THR A 219 -14.76 -0.54 -12.34
N GLY A 220 -15.50 -1.51 -12.87
CA GLY A 220 -14.94 -2.74 -13.42
C GLY A 220 -15.76 -3.38 -14.53
N VAL A 221 -15.14 -4.34 -15.22
CA VAL A 221 -15.78 -5.19 -16.23
C VAL A 221 -15.36 -6.65 -16.12
N SER A 222 -16.25 -7.57 -16.43
CA SER A 222 -15.90 -8.98 -16.59
C SER A 222 -15.15 -9.21 -17.90
N ASP A 223 -13.99 -9.81 -17.84
CA ASP A 223 -13.21 -10.22 -19.01
C ASP A 223 -13.70 -11.59 -19.52
N VAL A 224 -14.77 -11.56 -20.31
CA VAL A 224 -15.40 -12.79 -20.86
C VAL A 224 -14.46 -13.54 -21.81
N LYS A 225 -13.52 -12.86 -22.49
CA LYS A 225 -12.57 -13.49 -23.41
C LYS A 225 -11.43 -14.20 -22.69
N GLY A 226 -10.97 -13.68 -21.54
CA GLY A 226 -9.98 -14.34 -20.70
C GLY A 226 -10.50 -15.58 -19.97
N ALA A 227 -11.82 -15.63 -19.72
CA ALA A 227 -12.46 -16.74 -19.01
C ALA A 227 -12.36 -18.08 -19.77
N LEU A 228 -12.47 -18.04 -21.10
CA LEU A 228 -12.41 -19.24 -21.94
C LEU A 228 -11.01 -19.86 -22.03
N LEU A 229 -9.96 -19.03 -21.93
CA LEU A 229 -8.56 -19.49 -22.02
C LEU A 229 -8.02 -20.05 -20.69
N GLN A 230 -8.58 -19.67 -19.55
CA GLN A 230 -8.05 -20.04 -18.23
C GLN A 230 -8.69 -21.26 -17.59
N GLY A 231 -9.78 -21.77 -18.13
CA GLY A 231 -10.38 -23.03 -17.66
C GLY A 231 -9.43 -24.25 -17.71
N LEU A 232 -8.29 -24.11 -18.38
CA LEU A 232 -7.31 -25.18 -18.59
C LEU A 232 -6.02 -25.06 -17.73
N VAL A 233 -5.79 -23.96 -17.01
CA VAL A 233 -4.49 -23.73 -16.33
C VAL A 233 -4.58 -23.61 -14.81
N MET A 234 -5.74 -23.63 -14.20
CA MET A 234 -5.95 -23.28 -12.78
C MET A 234 -5.85 -24.42 -11.76
N ALA A 235 -5.06 -25.44 -12.03
CA ALA A 235 -4.80 -26.49 -11.01
C ALA A 235 -3.51 -26.27 -10.17
N GLY A 236 -2.75 -25.19 -10.37
CA GLY A 236 -1.38 -25.17 -9.83
C GLY A 236 -0.84 -23.91 -9.15
N ALA A 237 -1.53 -22.80 -9.11
CA ALA A 237 -0.93 -21.56 -8.58
C ALA A 237 -1.73 -20.95 -7.41
N ALA A 238 -1.65 -21.60 -6.27
CA ALA A 238 -2.09 -21.00 -5.02
C ALA A 238 -1.13 -19.89 -4.58
N VAL A 239 -1.62 -18.67 -4.71
CA VAL A 239 -1.43 -17.55 -3.76
C VAL A 239 -0.06 -17.42 -3.08
N ALA A 240 0.83 -16.68 -3.67
CA ALA A 240 1.91 -16.04 -2.91
C ALA A 240 1.37 -14.73 -2.31
N GLY A 241 1.23 -14.76 -1.00
CA GLY A 241 0.59 -13.86 -0.10
C GLY A 241 0.82 -12.37 -0.24
N ALA A 242 -0.26 -11.67 -0.10
CA ALA A 242 -0.25 -10.30 0.35
C ALA A 242 0.30 -10.25 1.77
N MET A 243 1.46 -9.69 1.95
CA MET A 243 2.02 -9.44 3.27
C MET A 243 2.04 -7.95 3.55
N ALA A 244 1.31 -7.68 4.54
CA ALA A 244 1.36 -6.66 5.57
C ALA A 244 2.42 -5.57 5.40
N THR A 245 1.95 -4.44 5.05
CA THR A 245 2.42 -3.16 5.54
C THR A 245 1.36 -2.63 6.48
N GLY A 246 1.72 -1.81 7.45
CA GLY A 246 0.80 -1.22 8.43
C GLY A 246 -0.26 -0.27 7.87
N TYR A 247 -0.50 -0.27 6.57
CA TYR A 247 -1.61 0.39 5.89
C TYR A 247 -2.50 -0.67 5.27
N ALA A 248 -3.79 -0.47 5.45
CA ALA A 248 -4.90 -1.24 4.95
C ALA A 248 -4.46 -2.41 4.08
N ALA A 249 -4.13 -3.53 4.70
CA ALA A 249 -4.04 -4.78 3.97
C ALA A 249 -5.46 -5.04 3.46
N TYR A 250 -5.74 -4.50 2.27
CA TYR A 250 -6.93 -4.94 1.57
C TYR A 250 -6.87 -6.46 1.58
N PRO A 251 -7.91 -7.14 2.04
CA PRO A 251 -7.96 -8.56 1.86
C PRO A 251 -7.76 -8.75 0.36
N VAL A 252 -6.61 -9.31 -0.02
CA VAL A 252 -6.41 -9.76 -1.39
C VAL A 252 -7.39 -10.90 -1.53
N GLY A 253 -8.63 -10.55 -1.85
CA GLY A 253 -9.62 -11.52 -2.24
C GLY A 253 -8.99 -12.34 -3.35
N VAL A 254 -9.26 -13.62 -3.38
CA VAL A 254 -8.89 -14.48 -4.51
C VAL A 254 -9.48 -13.81 -5.73
N VAL A 255 -8.62 -13.13 -6.48
CA VAL A 255 -9.01 -12.43 -7.69
C VAL A 255 -9.58 -13.47 -8.63
N GLY A 256 -10.85 -13.36 -8.92
CA GLY A 256 -11.44 -14.16 -9.98
C GLY A 256 -10.69 -13.86 -11.28
N PRO A 257 -10.30 -14.87 -12.06
CA PRO A 257 -9.36 -14.72 -13.17
C PRO A 257 -9.81 -13.83 -14.33
N ASN A 258 -10.96 -13.16 -14.20
CA ASN A 258 -11.65 -12.57 -15.36
C ASN A 258 -12.26 -11.19 -15.10
N VAL A 259 -11.70 -10.41 -14.19
CA VAL A 259 -12.17 -9.04 -13.93
C VAL A 259 -11.08 -8.05 -14.28
N ILE A 260 -11.42 -7.03 -15.05
CA ILE A 260 -10.61 -5.82 -15.25
C ILE A 260 -11.27 -4.74 -14.41
N ASN A 261 -10.54 -4.14 -13.51
CA ASN A 261 -11.02 -3.12 -12.59
C ASN A 261 -10.08 -1.91 -12.55
N GLN A 262 -10.32 -1.01 -11.59
CA GLN A 262 -9.72 0.31 -11.55
C GLN A 262 -10.03 1.14 -12.82
N LEU A 263 -11.23 0.95 -13.39
CA LEU A 263 -11.73 1.74 -14.51
C LEU A 263 -12.41 3.02 -14.00
N HIS A 264 -11.67 3.75 -13.16
CA HIS A 264 -12.14 4.96 -12.50
C HIS A 264 -10.99 5.93 -12.24
N SER A 265 -11.32 7.15 -11.86
CA SER A 265 -10.37 8.19 -11.45
C SER A 265 -10.12 8.17 -9.95
N ASN A 266 -9.20 9.04 -9.48
CA ASN A 266 -9.24 9.55 -8.12
C ASN A 266 -10.53 10.37 -7.91
N VAL A 267 -10.90 10.59 -6.66
CA VAL A 267 -11.95 11.54 -6.28
C VAL A 267 -11.30 12.89 -6.01
N VAL A 268 -11.80 13.92 -6.64
CA VAL A 268 -11.44 15.31 -6.34
C VAL A 268 -12.54 15.90 -5.45
N GLN A 269 -12.11 16.51 -4.35
CA GLN A 269 -13.01 17.20 -3.42
C GLN A 269 -12.86 18.70 -3.59
N ASP A 270 -13.99 19.40 -3.61
CA ASP A 270 -14.04 20.83 -3.68
C ASP A 270 -15.23 21.34 -2.85
N ASP A 271 -14.93 21.95 -1.71
CA ASP A 271 -15.92 22.42 -0.74
C ASP A 271 -17.01 21.39 -0.42
N SER A 272 -18.16 21.52 -1.09
CA SER A 272 -19.34 20.68 -0.88
C SER A 272 -19.56 19.63 -1.97
N LEU A 273 -18.69 19.55 -2.95
CA LEU A 273 -18.85 18.70 -4.13
C LEU A 273 -17.73 17.68 -4.27
N TYR A 274 -18.06 16.59 -4.97
CA TYR A 274 -17.09 15.57 -5.40
C TYR A 274 -17.11 15.45 -6.90
N TYR A 275 -15.94 15.31 -7.50
CA TYR A 275 -15.76 14.98 -8.91
C TYR A 275 -15.12 13.61 -9.03
N PHE A 276 -15.73 12.78 -9.84
CA PHE A 276 -15.31 11.40 -10.04
C PHE A 276 -15.58 10.98 -11.49
N ALA A 277 -14.72 10.17 -12.05
CA ALA A 277 -14.96 9.56 -13.34
C ALA A 277 -14.89 8.04 -13.24
N ASP A 278 -15.82 7.38 -13.91
CA ASP A 278 -15.80 5.95 -14.10
C ASP A 278 -15.63 5.61 -15.60
N ARG A 279 -15.88 4.38 -15.96
CA ARG A 279 -15.75 3.90 -17.33
C ARG A 279 -16.74 4.56 -18.30
N GLU A 280 -17.85 5.05 -17.83
CA GLU A 280 -18.97 5.51 -18.67
C GLU A 280 -19.16 7.02 -18.61
N GLN A 281 -18.78 7.67 -17.52
CA GLN A 281 -19.06 9.08 -17.30
C GLN A 281 -18.07 9.76 -16.36
N VAL A 282 -18.02 11.08 -16.42
CA VAL A 282 -17.53 11.93 -15.34
C VAL A 282 -18.72 12.61 -14.67
N VAL A 283 -18.70 12.69 -13.35
CA VAL A 283 -19.80 13.20 -12.55
C VAL A 283 -19.35 14.22 -11.52
N CYS A 284 -20.23 15.16 -11.22
CA CYS A 284 -20.20 15.98 -10.02
C CYS A 284 -21.30 15.50 -9.08
N LEU A 285 -20.95 15.24 -7.84
CA LEU A 285 -21.84 14.72 -6.80
C LEU A 285 -21.89 15.69 -5.62
N ASP A 286 -23.03 15.78 -4.97
CA ASP A 286 -23.14 16.43 -3.66
C ASP A 286 -22.70 15.51 -2.52
N LYS A 287 -22.68 16.02 -1.29
CA LYS A 287 -22.32 15.26 -0.08
C LYS A 287 -23.26 14.08 0.23
N THR A 288 -24.42 13.99 -0.41
CA THR A 288 -25.36 12.86 -0.34
C THR A 288 -25.22 11.87 -1.47
N MET A 289 -24.15 12.01 -2.28
CA MET A 289 -23.86 11.20 -3.48
C MET A 289 -24.91 11.33 -4.59
N LYS A 290 -25.71 12.39 -4.61
CA LYS A 290 -26.62 12.71 -5.71
C LYS A 290 -25.88 13.47 -6.81
N THR A 291 -26.17 13.10 -8.05
CA THR A 291 -25.61 13.73 -9.23
C THR A 291 -26.10 15.17 -9.37
N VAL A 292 -25.16 16.11 -9.40
CA VAL A 292 -25.41 17.53 -9.74
C VAL A 292 -25.36 17.69 -11.25
N TRP A 293 -24.33 17.14 -11.89
CA TRP A 293 -24.21 17.02 -13.33
C TRP A 293 -23.40 15.78 -13.72
N SER A 294 -23.54 15.34 -14.95
CA SER A 294 -22.74 14.25 -15.54
C SER A 294 -22.45 14.51 -17.01
N TYR A 295 -21.34 13.98 -17.49
CA TYR A 295 -20.97 13.92 -18.89
C TYR A 295 -20.64 12.47 -19.26
N GLU A 296 -21.39 11.90 -20.21
CA GLU A 296 -21.19 10.53 -20.69
C GLU A 296 -20.08 10.47 -21.74
N PHE A 297 -19.17 9.52 -21.57
CA PHE A 297 -18.11 9.27 -22.55
C PHE A 297 -18.61 8.41 -23.71
N PRO A 298 -18.05 8.58 -24.92
CA PRO A 298 -18.26 7.61 -25.99
C PRO A 298 -17.88 6.21 -25.52
N SER A 299 -18.66 5.21 -25.89
CA SER A 299 -18.47 3.83 -25.46
C SER A 299 -17.04 3.34 -25.67
N LYS A 300 -16.46 2.67 -24.66
CA LYS A 300 -15.10 2.12 -24.67
C LYS A 300 -13.99 3.17 -24.80
N THR A 301 -14.23 4.38 -24.38
CA THR A 301 -13.24 5.46 -24.44
C THR A 301 -12.53 5.63 -23.10
N SER A 302 -13.29 5.70 -22.00
CA SER A 302 -12.71 5.92 -20.67
C SER A 302 -12.22 4.63 -20.00
N ALA A 303 -11.22 4.79 -19.14
CA ALA A 303 -10.55 3.73 -18.39
C ALA A 303 -10.01 4.28 -17.07
N PHE A 304 -8.87 3.81 -16.60
CA PHE A 304 -8.18 4.40 -15.44
C PHE A 304 -7.78 5.85 -15.75
N SER A 305 -8.13 6.76 -14.86
CA SER A 305 -8.01 8.19 -15.11
C SER A 305 -7.49 8.96 -13.91
N ARG A 306 -7.03 10.19 -14.17
CA ARG A 306 -6.65 11.18 -13.17
C ARG A 306 -7.51 12.42 -13.35
N LEU A 307 -7.99 12.97 -12.24
CA LEU A 307 -8.70 14.23 -12.19
C LEU A 307 -7.91 15.26 -11.37
N VAL A 308 -7.95 16.50 -11.83
CA VAL A 308 -7.51 17.68 -11.06
C VAL A 308 -8.45 18.84 -11.42
N CYS A 309 -8.64 19.79 -10.52
CA CYS A 309 -9.41 20.99 -10.83
C CYS A 309 -8.67 22.26 -10.40
N ASN A 310 -9.01 23.36 -11.06
CA ASN A 310 -8.82 24.71 -10.58
C ASN A 310 -10.17 25.34 -10.19
N ASP A 311 -10.25 26.65 -10.10
CA ASP A 311 -11.45 27.35 -9.66
C ASP A 311 -12.67 27.11 -10.58
N SER A 312 -12.46 27.01 -11.90
CA SER A 312 -13.53 26.96 -12.90
C SER A 312 -13.58 25.67 -13.71
N THR A 313 -12.47 24.93 -13.77
CA THR A 313 -12.30 23.82 -14.73
C THR A 313 -11.90 22.54 -14.03
N LEU A 314 -12.54 21.45 -14.41
CA LEU A 314 -12.16 20.08 -14.06
C LEU A 314 -11.41 19.47 -15.25
N TYR A 315 -10.16 19.12 -15.03
CA TYR A 315 -9.34 18.42 -16.01
C TYR A 315 -9.30 16.93 -15.76
N MET A 316 -9.34 16.16 -16.84
CA MET A 316 -9.26 14.69 -16.80
C MET A 316 -8.19 14.19 -17.75
N PHE A 317 -7.35 13.31 -17.25
CA PHE A 317 -6.39 12.57 -18.05
C PHE A 317 -6.71 11.07 -17.98
N ASN A 318 -7.13 10.50 -19.11
CA ASN A 318 -7.41 9.07 -19.23
C ASN A 318 -6.17 8.31 -19.70
N LEU A 319 -5.72 7.33 -18.94
CA LEU A 319 -4.46 6.59 -19.17
C LEU A 319 -4.60 5.44 -20.18
N GLY A 320 -5.82 5.09 -20.59
CA GLY A 320 -6.09 4.08 -21.62
C GLY A 320 -5.94 2.62 -21.16
N PHE A 321 -5.85 2.34 -19.86
CA PHE A 321 -5.76 0.97 -19.34
C PHE A 321 -6.65 0.72 -18.12
N GLY A 322 -6.90 -0.56 -17.85
CA GLY A 322 -7.40 -1.06 -16.56
C GLY A 322 -6.46 -2.12 -16.01
N LEU A 323 -6.69 -2.57 -14.78
CA LEU A 323 -5.87 -3.62 -14.16
C LEU A 323 -6.60 -4.97 -14.21
N LYS A 324 -6.11 -5.87 -15.03
CA LYS A 324 -6.54 -7.28 -15.02
C LYS A 324 -5.98 -7.95 -13.79
N ASN A 325 -6.88 -8.54 -13.00
CA ASN A 325 -6.51 -9.19 -11.75
C ASN A 325 -5.72 -8.25 -10.80
N GLY A 326 -5.96 -6.92 -10.85
CA GLY A 326 -5.33 -5.87 -10.07
C GLY A 326 -3.82 -5.73 -10.22
N ARG A 327 -3.27 -6.34 -11.23
CA ARG A 327 -1.81 -6.37 -11.40
C ARG A 327 -1.36 -6.08 -12.80
N GLN A 328 -2.05 -6.63 -13.79
CA GLN A 328 -1.62 -6.54 -15.18
C GLN A 328 -2.36 -5.40 -15.87
N ARG A 329 -1.63 -4.40 -16.32
CA ARG A 329 -2.18 -3.36 -17.20
C ARG A 329 -2.71 -4.00 -18.46
N THR A 330 -3.96 -3.69 -18.78
CA THR A 330 -4.65 -4.19 -19.95
C THR A 330 -5.25 -3.00 -20.69
N LYS A 331 -4.98 -2.88 -21.99
CA LYS A 331 -5.52 -1.81 -22.80
C LYS A 331 -7.05 -1.77 -22.68
N MET A 332 -7.55 -0.63 -22.26
CA MET A 332 -8.96 -0.29 -22.11
C MET A 332 -9.16 1.16 -22.56
N GLY A 333 -10.11 1.40 -23.45
CA GLY A 333 -10.32 2.76 -23.95
C GLY A 333 -9.16 3.30 -24.79
N ARG A 334 -8.99 4.60 -24.79
CA ARG A 334 -7.91 5.34 -25.45
C ARG A 334 -7.44 6.49 -24.57
N PRO A 335 -6.14 6.75 -24.47
CA PRO A 335 -5.66 7.92 -23.74
C PRO A 335 -6.23 9.22 -24.32
N PHE A 336 -6.70 10.10 -23.44
CA PHE A 336 -7.15 11.44 -23.81
C PHE A 336 -6.97 12.42 -22.66
N ILE A 337 -6.96 13.71 -23.01
CA ILE A 337 -7.09 14.80 -22.05
C ILE A 337 -8.41 15.51 -22.35
N ALA A 338 -9.18 15.83 -21.30
CA ALA A 338 -10.42 16.56 -21.39
C ALA A 338 -10.50 17.65 -20.33
N ALA A 339 -11.25 18.69 -20.63
CA ALA A 339 -11.60 19.74 -19.69
C ALA A 339 -13.11 19.95 -19.68
N PHE A 340 -13.65 20.14 -18.48
CA PHE A 340 -15.06 20.34 -18.23
C PHE A 340 -15.27 21.62 -17.41
N ASP A 341 -16.29 22.40 -17.75
CA ASP A 341 -16.74 23.47 -16.87
C ASP A 341 -17.20 22.86 -15.54
N LYS A 342 -16.57 23.27 -14.46
CA LYS A 342 -16.74 22.66 -13.14
C LYS A 342 -18.17 22.83 -12.59
N ARG A 343 -18.85 23.90 -12.95
CA ARG A 343 -20.20 24.22 -12.49
C ARG A 343 -21.29 23.50 -13.27
N THR A 344 -21.10 23.35 -14.60
CA THR A 344 -22.17 22.84 -15.51
C THR A 344 -21.90 21.45 -16.05
N GLY A 345 -20.64 20.97 -15.99
CA GLY A 345 -20.22 19.72 -16.63
C GLY A 345 -20.07 19.82 -18.16
N ALA A 346 -20.19 21.04 -18.75
CA ALA A 346 -20.01 21.22 -20.18
C ALA A 346 -18.57 20.86 -20.58
N CYS A 347 -18.42 19.93 -21.53
CA CYS A 347 -17.13 19.58 -22.09
C CYS A 347 -16.58 20.74 -22.91
N GLN A 348 -15.46 21.31 -22.49
CA GLN A 348 -14.75 22.39 -23.17
C GLN A 348 -13.93 21.84 -24.33
N PHE A 349 -13.18 20.77 -24.07
CA PHE A 349 -12.49 19.98 -25.08
C PHE A 349 -12.29 18.53 -24.63
N MET A 350 -12.08 17.62 -25.58
CA MET A 350 -11.65 16.25 -25.38
C MET A 350 -10.70 15.86 -26.50
N ASN A 351 -9.41 15.75 -26.20
CA ASN A 351 -8.37 15.49 -27.17
C ASN A 351 -7.81 14.09 -27.00
N MET A 352 -8.08 13.23 -27.99
CA MET A 352 -7.54 11.88 -28.05
C MET A 352 -6.04 11.95 -28.36
N LEU A 353 -5.24 11.28 -27.54
CA LEU A 353 -3.80 11.18 -27.75
C LEU A 353 -3.50 10.06 -28.74
N SER A 354 -2.67 10.38 -29.74
CA SER A 354 -2.20 9.40 -30.73
C SER A 354 -0.86 8.84 -30.26
N LEU A 355 -0.88 7.72 -29.57
CA LEU A 355 0.28 7.10 -28.95
C LEU A 355 0.60 5.76 -29.62
N LYS A 356 1.87 5.40 -29.65
CA LYS A 356 2.35 4.15 -30.27
C LYS A 356 1.72 2.91 -29.62
N LYS A 357 1.56 2.90 -28.30
CA LYS A 357 1.00 1.76 -27.54
C LYS A 357 -0.43 2.00 -27.04
N ASP A 358 -1.01 3.17 -27.26
CA ASP A 358 -2.35 3.55 -26.78
C ASP A 358 -2.53 3.34 -25.26
N MET A 359 -1.47 3.42 -24.50
CA MET A 359 -1.47 3.37 -23.02
C MET A 359 -0.42 4.33 -22.51
N VAL A 360 -0.66 4.89 -21.33
CA VAL A 360 0.27 5.74 -20.59
C VAL A 360 0.67 5.01 -19.31
N GLU A 361 1.95 4.91 -19.04
CA GLU A 361 2.41 4.22 -17.84
C GLU A 361 1.98 4.94 -16.57
N ASP A 362 2.23 6.23 -16.54
CA ASP A 362 1.80 7.11 -15.47
C ASP A 362 1.66 8.54 -15.97
N ALA A 363 0.93 9.38 -15.23
CA ALA A 363 0.74 10.79 -15.54
C ALA A 363 0.63 11.61 -14.26
N VAL A 364 1.30 12.74 -14.26
CA VAL A 364 1.08 13.82 -13.31
C VAL A 364 0.20 14.86 -13.98
N LEU A 365 -0.95 15.11 -13.40
CA LEU A 365 -1.88 16.13 -13.88
C LEU A 365 -1.96 17.25 -12.84
N ASN A 366 -1.81 18.47 -13.30
CA ASN A 366 -1.95 19.66 -12.46
C ASN A 366 -2.63 20.81 -13.25
N PRO A 367 -3.04 21.90 -12.58
CA PRO A 367 -3.71 23.02 -13.25
C PRO A 367 -2.87 23.75 -14.29
N GLU A 368 -1.55 23.55 -14.31
CA GLU A 368 -0.60 24.23 -15.20
C GLU A 368 -0.24 23.37 -16.42
N GLY A 369 -0.31 22.03 -16.28
CA GLY A 369 0.02 21.11 -17.35
C GLY A 369 -0.09 19.66 -16.94
N ALA A 370 -0.10 18.75 -17.92
CA ALA A 370 -0.07 17.32 -17.71
C ALA A 370 1.29 16.74 -18.10
N PHE A 371 1.87 15.97 -17.20
CA PHE A 371 3.12 15.25 -17.45
C PHE A 371 2.82 13.76 -17.64
N MET A 372 3.41 13.15 -18.66
CA MET A 372 3.10 11.78 -19.05
C MET A 372 4.38 11.01 -19.31
N LEU A 373 4.43 9.77 -18.82
CA LEU A 373 5.44 8.80 -19.20
C LEU A 373 4.80 7.71 -20.03
N PHE A 374 5.37 7.44 -21.18
CA PHE A 374 4.92 6.39 -22.09
C PHE A 374 5.78 5.16 -21.98
N ASP A 375 5.25 3.99 -22.40
CA ASP A 375 5.99 2.74 -22.44
C ASP A 375 7.26 2.76 -23.32
N ASP A 376 7.41 3.76 -24.19
CA ASP A 376 8.60 3.97 -25.01
C ASP A 376 9.68 4.81 -24.33
N GLY A 377 9.47 5.14 -23.04
CA GLY A 377 10.44 5.89 -22.24
C GLY A 377 10.47 7.40 -22.52
N LEU A 378 9.55 7.91 -23.34
CA LEU A 378 9.45 9.35 -23.62
C LEU A 378 8.50 10.00 -22.62
N ALA A 379 8.87 11.17 -22.13
CA ALA A 379 8.02 12.01 -21.31
C ALA A 379 7.51 13.20 -22.12
N TYR A 380 6.26 13.54 -21.90
CA TYR A 380 5.59 14.61 -22.62
C TYR A 380 4.92 15.57 -21.64
N LYS A 381 4.99 16.83 -21.92
CA LYS A 381 4.18 17.86 -21.30
C LYS A 381 3.03 18.23 -22.23
N HIS A 382 1.83 18.25 -21.69
CA HIS A 382 0.62 18.68 -22.40
C HIS A 382 0.10 19.97 -21.76
N GLU A 383 0.00 21.04 -22.54
CA GLU A 383 -0.59 22.28 -22.06
C GLU A 383 -2.10 22.15 -22.01
N LEU A 384 -2.70 22.45 -20.86
CA LEU A 384 -4.13 22.24 -20.63
C LEU A 384 -5.02 23.22 -21.39
N ASP A 385 -4.53 24.45 -21.62
CA ASP A 385 -5.35 25.52 -22.22
C ASP A 385 -5.53 25.37 -23.73
N ASP A 386 -4.48 24.97 -24.44
CA ASP A 386 -4.47 24.92 -25.90
C ASP A 386 -4.37 23.51 -26.47
N SER A 387 -4.31 22.52 -25.60
CA SER A 387 -4.20 21.11 -25.98
C SER A 387 -2.92 20.75 -26.76
N THR A 388 -1.89 21.59 -26.66
CA THR A 388 -0.61 21.36 -27.34
C THR A 388 0.20 20.31 -26.59
N VAL A 389 0.67 19.29 -27.29
CA VAL A 389 1.60 18.30 -26.73
C VAL A 389 3.01 18.72 -27.04
N THR A 390 3.78 19.04 -26.02
CA THR A 390 5.20 19.36 -26.14
C THR A 390 6.05 18.18 -25.74
N VAL A 391 7.05 17.80 -26.54
CA VAL A 391 8.02 16.78 -26.14
C VAL A 391 8.82 17.34 -24.96
N SER A 392 8.98 16.52 -23.93
CA SER A 392 9.71 16.85 -22.72
C SER A 392 11.10 17.44 -23.01
N PRO A 393 11.59 18.34 -22.18
CA PRO A 393 13.00 18.75 -22.17
C PRO A 393 13.95 17.63 -21.72
N TRP A 394 13.44 16.45 -21.40
CA TRP A 394 14.26 15.31 -21.02
C TRP A 394 15.25 14.94 -22.11
N ASP A 395 16.55 15.09 -21.82
CA ASP A 395 17.59 14.76 -22.79
C ASP A 395 17.91 13.25 -22.78
N VAL A 396 17.28 12.52 -23.70
CA VAL A 396 17.50 11.08 -23.86
C VAL A 396 18.93 10.73 -24.24
N LYS A 397 19.67 11.65 -24.88
CA LYS A 397 21.06 11.40 -25.28
C LYS A 397 22.01 11.49 -24.09
N GLU A 398 21.75 12.42 -23.20
CA GLU A 398 22.56 12.62 -22.00
C GLU A 398 22.21 11.63 -20.89
N HIS A 399 20.90 11.38 -20.68
CA HIS A 399 20.40 10.70 -19.47
C HIS A 399 19.79 9.32 -19.73
N SER A 400 19.81 8.82 -20.95
CA SER A 400 19.05 7.65 -21.39
C SER A 400 17.51 7.79 -21.27
N GLN A 401 16.77 6.78 -21.73
CA GLN A 401 15.31 6.81 -21.70
C GLN A 401 14.78 6.66 -20.28
N LEU A 402 13.66 7.31 -19.99
CA LEU A 402 12.96 7.14 -18.73
C LEU A 402 12.29 5.77 -18.66
N ARG A 403 12.47 5.08 -17.56
CA ARG A 403 11.83 3.80 -17.27
C ARG A 403 10.56 3.96 -16.43
N ALA A 404 10.57 4.87 -15.48
CA ALA A 404 9.45 5.14 -14.59
C ALA A 404 9.48 6.55 -14.03
N ILE A 405 8.30 7.12 -13.79
CA ILE A 405 8.07 8.26 -12.91
C ILE A 405 7.36 7.74 -11.67
N ILE A 406 7.81 8.14 -10.50
CA ILE A 406 7.21 7.70 -9.24
C ILE A 406 6.36 8.84 -8.70
N THR A 407 5.10 8.87 -9.07
CA THR A 407 4.13 9.90 -8.70
C THR A 407 3.17 9.47 -7.61
N GLN A 408 3.15 8.18 -7.32
CA GLN A 408 2.28 7.58 -6.31
C GLN A 408 3.00 6.41 -5.64
N PRO A 409 2.45 5.95 -4.50
CA PRO A 409 2.93 4.73 -3.89
C PRO A 409 3.04 3.65 -4.96
N VAL A 410 4.23 3.08 -5.10
CA VAL A 410 4.46 1.96 -6.01
C VAL A 410 3.69 0.76 -5.49
N TYR A 411 2.36 0.80 -5.64
CA TYR A 411 1.56 -0.37 -5.41
C TYR A 411 1.90 -1.38 -6.50
N ALA A 412 2.73 -2.34 -6.13
CA ALA A 412 2.66 -3.66 -6.72
C ALA A 412 3.23 -3.95 -8.09
N TYR A 413 4.24 -3.31 -8.55
CA TYR A 413 4.87 -3.82 -9.76
C TYR A 413 5.74 -5.06 -9.55
N TYR A 414 6.24 -5.27 -8.35
CA TYR A 414 7.02 -6.44 -7.99
C TYR A 414 6.60 -6.88 -6.60
N ASN A 415 6.54 -8.13 -6.28
CA ASN A 415 6.19 -8.77 -5.00
C ASN A 415 6.76 -8.14 -3.69
N LEU A 416 7.18 -6.90 -3.77
CA LEU A 416 7.69 -6.03 -2.71
C LEU A 416 6.57 -5.24 -1.99
N LYS A 417 5.33 -5.60 -2.23
CA LYS A 417 4.10 -4.97 -1.71
C LYS A 417 4.06 -4.69 -0.22
N SER A 418 4.93 -5.26 0.54
CA SER A 418 4.77 -5.29 1.98
C SER A 418 5.72 -4.39 2.76
N MET A 419 6.61 -3.68 2.11
CA MET A 419 7.67 -2.99 2.85
C MET A 419 7.71 -1.47 2.69
N PHE A 420 7.00 -0.89 1.72
CA PHE A 420 7.29 0.49 1.33
C PHE A 420 6.02 1.31 1.15
N ASP A 421 5.72 2.10 2.16
CA ASP A 421 4.82 3.22 2.04
C ASP A 421 5.54 4.32 1.27
N VAL A 422 4.93 4.64 0.14
CA VAL A 422 4.96 5.92 -0.55
C VAL A 422 6.25 6.71 -0.40
N ILE A 423 6.97 6.88 -1.47
CA ILE A 423 7.79 8.08 -1.61
C ILE A 423 6.82 9.25 -1.54
N ALA A 424 6.75 9.91 -0.38
CA ALA A 424 6.05 11.15 -0.25
C ALA A 424 6.82 12.15 -1.11
N THR A 425 6.23 12.56 -2.22
CA THR A 425 6.73 13.73 -2.94
C THR A 425 6.22 14.96 -2.21
N ASP A 426 6.97 16.03 -2.23
CA ASP A 426 6.52 17.36 -1.76
C ASP A 426 5.40 17.93 -2.64
N GLY A 427 4.94 17.16 -3.63
CA GLY A 427 3.98 17.58 -4.65
C GLY A 427 4.58 18.48 -5.74
N VAL A 428 5.85 18.82 -5.64
CA VAL A 428 6.59 19.67 -6.59
C VAL A 428 7.63 18.87 -7.34
N HIS A 429 8.34 17.97 -6.65
CA HIS A 429 9.38 17.15 -7.23
C HIS A 429 8.98 15.66 -7.26
N PHE A 430 9.42 14.95 -8.30
CA PHE A 430 9.12 13.54 -8.52
C PHE A 430 10.40 12.79 -8.85
N PRO A 431 10.65 11.63 -8.24
CA PRO A 431 11.75 10.78 -8.68
C PRO A 431 11.40 10.12 -10.02
N VAL A 432 12.34 10.16 -10.94
CA VAL A 432 12.31 9.43 -12.20
C VAL A 432 13.47 8.45 -12.26
N ILE A 433 13.26 7.31 -12.89
CA ILE A 433 14.27 6.28 -13.06
C ILE A 433 14.52 6.07 -14.54
N THR A 434 15.78 6.10 -14.96
CA THR A 434 16.18 5.82 -16.34
C THR A 434 16.35 4.32 -16.59
N GLU A 435 16.49 3.92 -17.85
CA GLU A 435 16.83 2.54 -18.21
C GLU A 435 18.20 2.11 -17.69
N ASN A 436 19.13 3.06 -17.56
CA ASN A 436 20.45 2.79 -16.97
C ASN A 436 20.40 2.66 -15.44
N GLY A 437 19.27 2.95 -14.82
CA GLY A 437 19.07 2.88 -13.38
C GLY A 437 19.43 4.17 -12.63
N ASP A 438 19.70 5.26 -13.37
CA ASP A 438 19.91 6.57 -12.76
C ASP A 438 18.60 7.09 -12.18
N ILE A 439 18.67 7.71 -11.02
CA ILE A 439 17.52 8.34 -10.37
C ILE A 439 17.76 9.84 -10.37
N PHE A 440 16.76 10.57 -10.83
CA PHE A 440 16.75 12.03 -10.80
C PHE A 440 15.52 12.52 -10.09
N MET A 441 15.63 13.65 -9.38
CA MET A 441 14.48 14.42 -8.94
C MET A 441 14.16 15.44 -10.04
N VAL A 442 12.93 15.41 -10.53
CA VAL A 442 12.47 16.34 -11.56
C VAL A 442 11.30 17.17 -11.04
N ASP A 443 11.20 18.40 -11.51
CA ASP A 443 10.05 19.24 -11.24
C ASP A 443 8.87 18.91 -12.20
N ARG A 444 7.79 19.67 -12.10
CA ARG A 444 6.61 19.52 -12.97
C ARG A 444 6.90 19.86 -14.44
N GLU A 445 7.99 20.52 -14.71
CA GLU A 445 8.49 20.84 -16.05
C GLU A 445 9.45 19.77 -16.57
N LEU A 446 9.66 18.67 -15.82
CA LEU A 446 10.64 17.61 -16.08
C LEU A 446 12.09 18.12 -16.11
N ARG A 447 12.37 19.24 -15.47
CA ARG A 447 13.73 19.73 -15.29
C ARG A 447 14.35 19.02 -14.12
N ILE A 448 15.57 18.54 -14.30
CA ILE A 448 16.33 17.90 -13.24
C ILE A 448 16.66 18.94 -12.18
N SER A 449 16.14 18.76 -10.95
CA SER A 449 16.48 19.58 -9.81
C SER A 449 17.77 19.13 -9.16
N GLU A 450 17.96 17.81 -9.04
CA GLU A 450 19.16 17.21 -8.46
C GLU A 450 19.42 15.82 -9.04
N THR A 451 20.69 15.49 -9.19
CA THR A 451 21.12 14.18 -9.69
C THR A 451 21.58 13.33 -8.53
N PHE A 452 20.96 12.16 -8.38
CA PHE A 452 21.51 11.11 -7.54
C PHE A 452 22.67 10.45 -8.27
N PRO A 453 23.81 10.19 -7.63
CA PRO A 453 24.91 9.49 -8.29
C PRO A 453 24.39 8.19 -8.89
N ALA A 454 24.69 7.99 -10.16
CA ALA A 454 24.31 6.82 -10.91
C ALA A 454 24.96 5.56 -10.31
N TYR A 455 24.20 4.83 -9.53
CA TYR A 455 24.53 3.48 -9.16
C TYR A 455 23.59 2.57 -9.96
N SER A 456 24.13 1.84 -10.90
CA SER A 456 23.36 1.03 -11.83
C SER A 456 22.26 0.21 -11.14
N LEU A 457 21.00 0.44 -11.53
CA LEU A 457 19.83 -0.33 -11.17
C LEU A 457 19.36 -0.20 -9.70
N TYR A 458 19.43 0.97 -9.08
CA TYR A 458 18.82 1.22 -7.79
C TYR A 458 17.31 1.44 -7.92
N TRP A 459 16.58 0.92 -6.94
CA TRP A 459 15.14 1.08 -6.81
C TRP A 459 14.83 1.82 -5.52
N PRO A 460 13.98 2.84 -5.54
CA PRO A 460 13.51 3.46 -4.32
C PRO A 460 12.66 2.46 -3.54
N LEU A 461 12.93 2.35 -2.27
CA LEU A 461 12.23 1.49 -1.35
C LEU A 461 11.18 2.25 -0.53
N CYS A 462 11.59 3.30 0.15
CA CYS A 462 10.73 4.09 1.03
C CYS A 462 11.39 5.42 1.38
N MET A 463 10.57 6.36 1.86
CA MET A 463 11.07 7.54 2.57
C MET A 463 11.27 7.21 4.05
N VAL A 464 12.35 7.72 4.62
CA VAL A 464 12.75 7.52 6.01
C VAL A 464 13.09 8.91 6.56
N GLY A 465 12.09 9.64 7.04
CA GLY A 465 12.24 11.09 7.32
C GLY A 465 12.54 11.82 6.02
N ASP A 466 13.61 12.60 6.00
CA ASP A 466 14.06 13.34 4.83
C ASP A 466 14.96 12.52 3.90
N TRP A 467 15.11 11.23 4.13
CA TRP A 467 15.95 10.35 3.34
C TRP A 467 15.15 9.39 2.51
N MET A 468 15.61 9.12 1.32
CA MET A 468 15.11 8.04 0.47
C MET A 468 16.01 6.81 0.64
N CYS A 469 15.41 5.70 0.99
CA CYS A 469 16.08 4.42 0.99
C CYS A 469 16.03 3.84 -0.43
N VAL A 470 17.16 3.51 -1.02
CA VAL A 470 17.27 2.90 -2.34
C VAL A 470 18.06 1.59 -2.27
N TYR A 471 17.78 0.65 -3.14
CA TYR A 471 18.50 -0.62 -3.17
C TYR A 471 18.79 -1.10 -4.60
N SER A 472 19.85 -1.88 -4.76
CA SER A 472 20.16 -2.57 -6.01
C SER A 472 19.63 -4.01 -6.00
N PRO A 473 18.66 -4.38 -6.84
CA PRO A 473 18.14 -5.74 -6.92
C PRO A 473 19.09 -6.72 -7.62
N THR A 474 20.11 -6.22 -8.30
CA THR A 474 21.01 -7.03 -9.12
C THR A 474 22.25 -7.50 -8.40
N SER A 475 22.62 -6.90 -7.27
CA SER A 475 23.75 -7.36 -6.48
C SER A 475 23.34 -8.57 -5.63
N ARG A 476 24.20 -9.57 -5.54
CA ARG A 476 24.05 -10.69 -4.59
C ARG A 476 24.12 -10.21 -3.14
N ARG A 477 24.69 -9.04 -2.90
CA ARG A 477 24.62 -8.23 -1.70
C ARG A 477 23.63 -7.14 -2.00
N GLN A 478 22.58 -7.04 -1.21
CA GLN A 478 21.62 -5.95 -1.31
C GLN A 478 22.33 -4.66 -0.90
N ASP A 479 22.90 -3.94 -1.87
CA ASP A 479 23.47 -2.62 -1.60
C ASP A 479 22.30 -1.67 -1.37
N ILE A 480 22.18 -1.18 -0.15
CA ILE A 480 21.15 -0.23 0.27
C ILE A 480 21.84 1.07 0.63
N TRP A 481 21.30 2.15 0.09
CA TRP A 481 21.72 3.49 0.39
C TRP A 481 20.57 4.27 1.02
N LEU A 482 20.88 5.04 2.05
CA LEU A 482 20.05 6.13 2.51
C LEU A 482 20.60 7.40 1.86
N VAL A 483 19.82 7.98 0.98
CA VAL A 483 20.17 9.20 0.25
C VAL A 483 19.29 10.34 0.75
N SER A 484 19.85 11.54 0.86
CA SER A 484 19.06 12.72 1.21
C SER A 484 18.01 13.00 0.12
N ILE A 485 16.97 13.79 0.43
CA ILE A 485 16.02 14.30 -0.57
C ILE A 485 16.76 15.07 -1.66
N GLN A 486 17.92 15.64 -1.34
CA GLN A 486 18.79 16.36 -2.27
C GLN A 486 19.62 15.43 -3.15
N GLY A 487 19.51 14.11 -3.00
CA GLY A 487 20.18 13.16 -3.87
C GLY A 487 21.64 12.86 -3.53
N ILE A 488 22.14 13.37 -2.44
CA ILE A 488 23.50 13.09 -1.98
C ILE A 488 23.44 11.81 -1.12
N PRO A 489 24.14 10.73 -1.48
CA PRO A 489 24.21 9.54 -0.65
C PRO A 489 24.84 9.86 0.69
N GLU A 490 24.11 9.67 1.77
CA GLU A 490 24.61 9.95 3.12
C GLU A 490 25.14 8.70 3.82
N ILE A 491 24.45 7.57 3.67
CA ILE A 491 24.83 6.32 4.31
C ILE A 491 24.74 5.16 3.34
N GLN A 492 25.86 4.49 3.13
CA GLN A 492 25.88 3.18 2.48
C GLN A 492 25.80 2.08 3.52
N LEU A 493 24.75 1.28 3.48
CA LEU A 493 24.60 0.15 4.38
C LEU A 493 25.44 -1.03 3.89
N THR A 494 26.29 -1.57 4.76
CA THR A 494 27.23 -2.65 4.46
C THR A 494 26.73 -4.02 4.92
N ILE A 495 25.60 -4.07 5.60
CA ILE A 495 24.95 -5.31 6.04
C ILE A 495 23.77 -5.67 5.12
N PRO A 496 23.50 -6.96 4.90
CA PRO A 496 22.31 -7.37 4.18
C PRO A 496 21.05 -7.01 4.98
N ILE A 497 20.07 -6.39 4.35
CA ILE A 497 18.83 -5.93 4.99
C ILE A 497 17.62 -6.56 4.30
N ARG A 498 16.59 -6.88 5.09
CA ARG A 498 15.29 -7.36 4.61
C ARG A 498 14.17 -6.37 4.86
N GLY A 499 14.32 -5.50 5.85
CA GLY A 499 13.34 -4.49 6.19
C GLY A 499 13.98 -3.26 6.80
N VAL A 500 13.32 -2.13 6.61
CA VAL A 500 13.71 -0.84 7.14
C VAL A 500 12.45 -0.10 7.59
N GLY A 501 12.55 0.71 8.61
CA GLY A 501 11.45 1.58 9.04
C GLY A 501 11.86 2.50 10.17
N ILE A 502 11.03 3.51 10.43
CA ILE A 502 11.23 4.47 11.52
C ILE A 502 10.13 4.36 12.55
N ALA A 503 10.52 4.36 13.80
CA ALA A 503 9.62 4.52 14.93
C ALA A 503 10.34 5.13 16.13
N GLY A 504 9.67 6.00 16.88
CA GLY A 504 10.21 6.59 18.11
C GLY A 504 11.55 7.30 17.92
N GLY A 505 11.76 8.00 16.81
CA GLY A 505 13.03 8.68 16.50
C GLY A 505 14.21 7.74 16.22
N LYS A 506 13.94 6.47 15.91
CA LYS A 506 14.98 5.48 15.59
C LYS A 506 14.75 4.88 14.22
N LEU A 507 15.83 4.67 13.46
CA LEU A 507 15.84 3.84 12.27
C LEU A 507 16.01 2.38 12.69
N PHE A 508 15.08 1.53 12.26
CA PHE A 508 15.13 0.09 12.45
C PHE A 508 15.46 -0.60 11.13
N LEU A 509 16.42 -1.51 11.20
CA LEU A 509 16.83 -2.35 10.09
C LEU A 509 16.77 -3.80 10.56
N ASN A 510 16.39 -4.74 9.71
CA ASN A 510 16.51 -6.15 10.06
C ASN A 510 17.13 -6.96 8.93
N ASN A 511 17.87 -7.99 9.30
CA ASN A 511 18.22 -9.11 8.43
C ASN A 511 17.59 -10.41 8.97
N ASP A 512 18.03 -11.56 8.46
CA ASP A 512 17.51 -12.86 8.89
C ASP A 512 17.80 -13.20 10.36
N GLU A 513 18.80 -12.58 10.98
CA GLU A 513 19.33 -12.98 12.27
C GLU A 513 19.17 -11.91 13.35
N ARG A 514 19.18 -10.66 12.96
CA ARG A 514 19.28 -9.53 13.91
C ARG A 514 18.35 -8.38 13.52
N LEU A 515 17.91 -7.68 14.55
CA LEU A 515 17.33 -6.36 14.47
C LEU A 515 18.41 -5.34 14.82
N TYR A 516 18.55 -4.30 14.02
CA TYR A 516 19.46 -3.18 14.24
C TYR A 516 18.65 -1.91 14.43
N TYR A 517 19.12 -1.03 15.28
CA TYR A 517 18.49 0.27 15.45
C TYR A 517 19.52 1.35 15.77
N LEU A 518 19.30 2.53 15.22
CA LEU A 518 20.11 3.72 15.46
C LEU A 518 19.20 4.93 15.64
N PRO A 519 19.57 5.87 16.55
CA PRO A 519 18.84 7.12 16.68
C PRO A 519 18.95 7.90 15.38
N LEU A 520 17.89 8.65 15.08
CA LEU A 520 17.86 9.66 14.04
C LEU A 520 17.89 11.00 14.77
N ASP A 521 19.07 11.55 14.91
CA ASP A 521 19.27 12.88 15.52
C ASP A 521 18.93 13.98 14.53
#